data_c7a90883a4d20a86a6ef39042b6cd921
#
_entry.id   c7a90883a4d20a86a6ef39042b6cd921
#
_cell.length_a   1.000
_cell.length_b   1.000
_cell.length_c   1.000
_cell.angle_alpha   90.00
_cell.angle_beta   90.00
_cell.angle_gamma   90.00
#
_symmetry.space_group_name_H-M   'P 1'
#
loop_
_entity.id
_entity.type
_entity.pdbx_description
1 polymer ?
#
loop_
_entity_poly.entity_id
_entity_poly.type
_entity_poly.pdbx_seq_one_letter_code
_entity_poly.pdbx_strand_id
1 'polypeptide(L)'
;HDEPKYKIESNFLTHRNLWCHAKDSKSLDEIRKIDCHYFWHQEDDYTLTNKGFVWVYPGKPLIKNCIAVLPEKFKQDLSLCHGICTDNITKYLENI
;
A
#
# COMPACT_ATOMS: atom_id res chain seq x y z
N HIS A 1 5.13 -8.82 -2.37
CA HIS A 1 4.95 -9.58 -1.12
C HIS A 1 6.30 -10.07 -0.59
N ASP A 2 6.33 -10.49 0.68
CA ASP A 2 7.58 -10.93 1.32
C ASP A 2 7.93 -12.37 0.90
N GLU A 3 7.62 -13.35 1.73
CA GLU A 3 7.88 -14.76 1.43
C GLU A 3 6.58 -15.56 1.47
N PRO A 4 6.42 -16.58 0.64
CA PRO A 4 7.31 -16.99 -0.46
C PRO A 4 7.26 -16.01 -1.63
N LYS A 5 8.31 -15.97 -2.42
CA LYS A 5 8.39 -15.11 -3.61
C LYS A 5 7.87 -15.87 -4.83
N TYR A 6 6.97 -15.25 -5.56
CA TYR A 6 6.39 -15.81 -6.77
C TYR A 6 6.83 -15.00 -7.98
N LYS A 7 6.97 -15.69 -9.11
CA LYS A 7 7.18 -15.01 -10.38
C LYS A 7 5.85 -14.42 -10.84
N ILE A 8 5.84 -13.12 -11.12
CA ILE A 8 4.63 -12.41 -11.55
C ILE A 8 4.85 -11.87 -12.95
N GLU A 9 3.88 -12.13 -13.85
CA GLU A 9 3.92 -11.59 -15.21
C GLU A 9 3.71 -10.07 -15.18
N SER A 10 4.48 -9.34 -16.00
CA SER A 10 4.44 -7.88 -16.01
C SER A 10 3.05 -7.33 -16.34
N ASN A 11 2.32 -7.96 -17.27
CA ASN A 11 1.00 -7.48 -17.65
C ASN A 11 -0.03 -7.61 -16.53
N PHE A 12 0.16 -8.54 -15.59
CA PHE A 12 -0.68 -8.63 -14.40
C PHE A 12 -0.54 -7.38 -13.54
N LEU A 13 0.66 -6.83 -13.46
CA LEU A 13 0.95 -5.66 -12.62
C LEU A 13 0.33 -4.36 -13.16
N THR A 14 -0.06 -4.33 -14.42
CA THR A 14 -0.70 -3.15 -15.03
C THR A 14 -2.18 -3.03 -14.70
N HIS A 15 -2.77 -4.01 -14.01
CA HIS A 15 -4.17 -3.97 -13.63
C HIS A 15 -4.45 -2.76 -12.72
N ARG A 16 -5.43 -1.93 -13.09
CA ARG A 16 -5.72 -0.66 -12.41
C ARG A 16 -6.09 -0.79 -10.93
N ASN A 17 -6.56 -1.97 -10.51
CA ASN A 17 -6.95 -2.22 -9.12
C ASN A 17 -5.80 -2.74 -8.27
N LEU A 18 -4.60 -2.87 -8.84
CA LEU A 18 -3.43 -3.32 -8.12
C LEU A 18 -2.54 -2.15 -7.71
N TRP A 19 -2.06 -2.21 -6.49
CA TRP A 19 -1.02 -1.33 -5.97
C TRP A 19 0.19 -2.20 -5.69
N CYS A 20 1.31 -1.87 -6.33
CA CYS A 20 2.50 -2.72 -6.28
C CYS A 20 3.50 -2.16 -5.29
N HIS A 21 3.86 -2.95 -4.29
CA HIS A 21 4.83 -2.56 -3.27
C HIS A 21 6.18 -3.23 -3.58
N ALA A 22 7.15 -2.44 -3.99
CA ALA A 22 8.51 -2.92 -4.17
C ALA A 22 9.20 -3.02 -2.82
N LYS A 23 9.70 -4.21 -2.48
CA LYS A 23 10.31 -4.48 -1.17
C LYS A 23 11.82 -4.26 -1.15
N ASP A 24 12.44 -4.13 -2.31
CA ASP A 24 13.87 -3.88 -2.43
C ASP A 24 14.17 -3.03 -3.67
N SER A 25 15.40 -2.56 -3.77
CA SER A 25 15.80 -1.67 -4.87
C SER A 25 15.76 -2.36 -6.23
N LYS A 26 16.01 -3.66 -6.29
CA LYS A 26 15.93 -4.42 -7.54
C LYS A 26 14.49 -4.47 -8.05
N SER A 27 13.56 -4.77 -7.17
CA SER A 27 12.13 -4.79 -7.51
C SER A 27 11.65 -3.41 -7.92
N LEU A 28 12.12 -2.35 -7.25
CA LEU A 28 11.80 -0.98 -7.62
C LEU A 28 12.27 -0.66 -9.03
N ASP A 29 13.50 -1.04 -9.38
CA ASP A 29 14.05 -0.78 -10.71
C ASP A 29 13.25 -1.48 -11.80
N GLU A 30 12.78 -2.68 -11.54
CA GLU A 30 11.95 -3.43 -12.48
C GLU A 30 10.54 -2.84 -12.60
N ILE A 31 9.91 -2.53 -11.46
CA ILE A 31 8.50 -2.12 -11.43
C ILE A 31 8.29 -0.71 -12.00
N ARG A 32 9.24 0.21 -11.85
CA ARG A 32 9.14 1.58 -12.37
C ARG A 32 9.14 1.64 -13.90
N LYS A 33 9.51 0.56 -14.56
CA LYS A 33 9.47 0.44 -16.03
C LYS A 33 8.10 -0.01 -16.55
N ILE A 34 7.18 -0.32 -15.64
CA ILE A 34 5.85 -0.83 -15.95
C ILE A 34 4.84 0.28 -15.67
N ASP A 35 3.83 0.41 -16.52
CA ASP A 35 2.72 1.34 -16.30
C ASP A 35 1.79 0.78 -15.23
N CYS A 36 2.14 1.01 -13.96
CA CYS A 36 1.38 0.49 -12.82
C CYS A 36 1.40 1.48 -11.66
N HIS A 37 0.51 1.26 -10.69
CA HIS A 37 0.48 2.03 -9.46
C HIS A 37 1.44 1.37 -8.47
N TYR A 38 2.52 2.07 -8.12
CA TYR A 38 3.56 1.47 -7.28
C TYR A 38 4.08 2.42 -6.22
N PHE A 39 4.76 1.84 -5.25
CA PHE A 39 5.52 2.57 -4.23
C PHE A 39 6.63 1.68 -3.68
N TRP A 40 7.61 2.32 -3.04
CA TRP A 40 8.73 1.63 -2.41
C TRP A 40 9.09 2.34 -1.11
N HIS A 41 9.36 1.57 -0.08
CA HIS A 41 9.94 2.09 1.15
C HIS A 41 10.63 0.96 1.92
N GLN A 42 11.45 1.32 2.91
CA GLN A 42 12.06 0.35 3.82
C GLN A 42 11.65 0.61 5.26
N GLU A 43 12.01 1.77 5.85
CA GLU A 43 11.78 2.07 7.26
C GLU A 43 11.04 3.41 7.46
N ASP A 44 10.44 3.94 6.44
CA ASP A 44 9.82 5.26 6.48
C ASP A 44 8.42 5.22 7.10
N ASP A 45 8.07 6.26 7.87
CA ASP A 45 6.74 6.42 8.45
C ASP A 45 5.69 6.69 7.38
N TYR A 46 6.08 7.40 6.32
CA TYR A 46 5.22 7.77 5.20
C TYR A 46 5.91 7.50 3.89
N THR A 47 5.16 7.01 2.91
CA THR A 47 5.68 6.77 1.57
C THR A 47 4.66 7.26 0.54
N LEU A 48 5.14 8.04 -0.43
CA LEU A 48 4.31 8.53 -1.52
C LEU A 48 4.29 7.52 -2.67
N THR A 49 3.10 7.15 -3.13
CA THR A 49 2.97 6.34 -4.33
C THR A 49 3.13 7.22 -5.57
N ASN A 50 3.41 6.59 -6.72
CA ASN A 50 3.53 7.33 -7.99
C ASN A 50 2.21 7.97 -8.45
N LYS A 51 1.09 7.64 -7.83
CA LYS A 51 -0.22 8.22 -8.12
C LYS A 51 -0.66 9.24 -7.07
N GLY A 52 0.23 9.60 -6.14
CA GLY A 52 -0.02 10.67 -5.17
C GLY A 52 -0.72 10.28 -3.89
N PHE A 53 -0.82 8.99 -3.57
CA PHE A 53 -1.36 8.53 -2.30
C PHE A 53 -0.24 8.31 -1.31
N VAL A 54 -0.56 8.41 -0.01
CA VAL A 54 0.43 8.25 1.05
C VAL A 54 0.17 6.96 1.81
N TRP A 55 1.15 6.07 1.80
CA TRP A 55 1.14 4.81 2.55
C TRP A 55 1.71 5.10 3.94
N VAL A 56 0.92 4.87 4.98
CA VAL A 56 1.29 5.25 6.35
C VAL A 56 1.67 4.02 7.14
N TYR A 57 2.85 4.05 7.76
CA TYR A 57 3.31 2.98 8.65
C TYR A 57 2.30 2.79 9.80
N PRO A 58 2.06 1.53 10.23
CA PRO A 58 1.08 1.26 11.28
C PRO A 58 1.26 2.12 12.53
N GLY A 59 0.17 2.77 12.98
CA GLY A 59 0.15 3.58 14.18
C GLY A 59 0.60 5.03 14.02
N LYS A 60 1.14 5.41 12.86
CA LYS A 60 1.56 6.79 12.64
C LYS A 60 0.36 7.69 12.31
N PRO A 61 0.46 9.01 12.59
CA PRO A 61 -0.66 9.93 12.33
C PRO A 61 -1.14 9.89 10.88
N LEU A 62 -2.45 9.83 10.70
CA LEU A 62 -3.05 9.75 9.37
C LEU A 62 -3.24 11.14 8.77
N ILE A 63 -3.05 11.24 7.47
CA ILE A 63 -3.20 12.46 6.71
C ILE A 63 -4.18 12.24 5.54
N LYS A 64 -4.58 13.33 4.88
CA LYS A 64 -5.53 13.27 3.78
C LYS A 64 -4.99 12.41 2.62
N ASN A 65 -5.86 11.60 2.03
CA ASN A 65 -5.55 10.70 0.91
C ASN A 65 -4.49 9.65 1.26
N CYS A 66 -4.47 9.21 2.51
CA CYS A 66 -3.55 8.16 2.95
C CYS A 66 -4.20 6.78 2.93
N ILE A 67 -3.34 5.77 3.00
CA ILE A 67 -3.74 4.38 3.29
C ILE A 67 -3.30 4.08 4.70
N ALA A 68 -4.26 3.77 5.59
CA ALA A 68 -3.98 3.34 6.94
C ALA A 68 -3.64 1.85 6.92
N VAL A 69 -2.43 1.50 7.35
CA VAL A 69 -1.96 0.11 7.37
C VAL A 69 -2.22 -0.48 8.74
N LEU A 70 -2.83 -1.67 8.79
CA LEU A 70 -3.17 -2.40 10.00
C LEU A 70 -3.91 -1.53 11.03
N PRO A 71 -4.98 -0.81 10.63
CA PRO A 71 -5.68 0.08 11.54
C PRO A 71 -6.35 -0.66 12.71
N GLU A 72 -6.58 -1.96 12.58
CA GLU A 72 -7.15 -2.78 13.66
C GLU A 72 -6.25 -2.87 14.89
N LYS A 73 -4.96 -2.59 14.75
CA LYS A 73 -3.99 -2.63 15.85
C LYS A 73 -3.89 -1.30 16.60
N PHE A 74 -4.47 -0.24 16.06
CA PHE A 74 -4.39 1.11 16.60
C PHE A 74 -5.75 1.79 16.47
N LYS A 75 -6.15 2.52 17.51
CA LYS A 75 -7.38 3.31 17.46
C LYS A 75 -7.08 4.64 16.79
N GLN A 76 -7.52 4.80 15.55
CA GLN A 76 -7.28 6.02 14.77
C GLN A 76 -8.57 6.43 14.05
N ASP A 77 -8.73 7.75 13.87
CA ASP A 77 -9.81 8.30 13.06
C ASP A 77 -9.46 8.09 11.57
N LEU A 78 -10.23 7.27 10.89
CA LEU A 78 -9.99 6.91 9.50
C LEU A 78 -10.66 7.86 8.49
N SER A 79 -11.27 8.96 8.95
CA SER A 79 -12.07 9.84 8.10
C SER A 79 -11.26 10.51 6.97
N LEU A 80 -9.94 10.70 7.15
CA LEU A 80 -9.07 11.29 6.13
C LEU A 80 -8.55 10.27 5.10
N CYS A 81 -8.71 8.98 5.39
CA CYS A 81 -8.10 7.94 4.57
C CYS A 81 -8.80 7.77 3.24
N HIS A 82 -8.02 7.54 2.20
CA HIS A 82 -8.52 7.04 0.93
C HIS A 82 -8.90 5.56 1.04
N GLY A 83 -8.14 4.80 1.84
CA GLY A 83 -8.39 3.39 2.05
C GLY A 83 -7.59 2.82 3.20
N ILE A 84 -7.70 1.54 3.39
CA ILE A 84 -7.00 0.80 4.44
C ILE A 84 -6.34 -0.45 3.88
N CYS A 85 -5.27 -0.88 4.55
CA CYS A 85 -4.62 -2.18 4.32
C CYS A 85 -4.74 -2.97 5.61
N THR A 86 -5.54 -4.04 5.61
CA THR A 86 -5.90 -4.76 6.83
C THR A 86 -5.84 -6.26 6.64
N ASP A 87 -5.54 -6.98 7.72
CA ASP A 87 -5.66 -8.43 7.79
C ASP A 87 -7.09 -8.88 8.13
N ASN A 88 -7.97 -7.93 8.48
CA ASN A 88 -9.34 -8.23 8.91
C ASN A 88 -10.35 -7.38 8.13
N ILE A 89 -10.49 -7.65 6.85
CA ILE A 89 -11.35 -6.88 5.95
C ILE A 89 -12.81 -6.93 6.38
N THR A 90 -13.28 -8.04 6.94
CA THR A 90 -14.68 -8.22 7.35
C THR A 90 -15.10 -7.17 8.37
N LYS A 91 -14.20 -6.81 9.29
CA LYS A 91 -14.46 -5.79 10.31
C LYS A 91 -14.83 -4.44 9.71
N TYR A 92 -14.27 -4.11 8.54
CA TYR A 92 -14.44 -2.80 7.91
C TYR A 92 -15.53 -2.77 6.84
N LEU A 93 -15.90 -3.90 6.25
CA LEU A 93 -16.93 -3.96 5.24
C LEU A 93 -18.30 -3.50 5.75
N GLU A 94 -18.59 -3.72 7.01
CA GLU A 94 -19.88 -3.34 7.62
C GLU A 94 -20.01 -1.82 7.80
N ASN A 95 -18.95 -1.06 7.61
CA ASN A 95 -18.90 0.39 7.82
C ASN A 95 -18.84 1.19 6.52
N ILE A 96 -19.03 0.52 5.39
CA ILE A 96 -19.01 1.14 4.09
C ILE A 96 -20.40 1.63 3.67
#